data_75df13f1562d13d75a371a2a5b9573b5
#
_entry.id   75df13f1562d13d75a371a2a5b9573b5
#
_cell.length_a   1.000
_cell.length_b   1.000
_cell.length_c   1.000
_cell.angle_alpha   90.00
_cell.angle_beta   90.00
_cell.angle_gamma   90.00
#
_symmetry.space_group_name_H-M   'P 1'
#
loop_
_entity.id
_entity.type
_entity.pdbx_description
1 polymer ?
#
loop_
_entity_poly.entity_id
_entity_poly.type
_entity_poly.pdbx_seq_one_letter_code
_entity_poly.pdbx_strand_id
1 'polypeptide(L)'
;FNKNCTIDKMISIEKMMDNGEYNIQKEKRFNFNKPLSEIELIPKSVSEAIEDLPLSDNNFVWLDYDGQIEPYMINDLNEIIKKTLATSLIAITYNSGIASRYKSKQEIYIEKCEKEYRDFRTQDDTKKFDKDNYSELALEICEHYLMTKLQDYNNFYKRKMKFEKISNIKYQDGAKMNT
;
A
#
# COMPACT_ATOMS: atom_id res chain seq x y z
N PHE A 1 -6.47 31.55 -3.32
CA PHE A 1 -6.96 30.49 -2.44
C PHE A 1 -5.85 30.09 -1.49
N ASN A 2 -5.69 30.84 -0.37
CA ASN A 2 -4.84 30.45 0.75
C ASN A 2 -5.73 29.79 1.81
N LYS A 3 -6.10 28.54 1.62
CA LYS A 3 -6.51 27.71 2.75
C LYS A 3 -5.23 27.06 3.27
N ASN A 4 -4.74 27.53 4.41
CA ASN A 4 -3.71 26.85 5.15
C ASN A 4 -4.23 25.44 5.45
N CYS A 5 -3.64 24.45 4.82
CA CYS A 5 -3.91 23.05 5.17
C CYS A 5 -3.14 22.80 6.48
N THR A 6 -3.86 22.70 7.58
CA THR A 6 -3.28 22.32 8.88
C THR A 6 -3.33 20.80 8.99
N ILE A 7 -2.23 20.20 9.40
CA ILE A 7 -2.17 18.80 9.75
C ILE A 7 -2.37 18.69 11.25
N ASP A 8 -3.49 18.11 11.67
CA ASP A 8 -3.84 18.02 13.08
C ASP A 8 -3.07 16.91 13.79
N LYS A 9 -2.77 15.80 13.07
CA LYS A 9 -2.07 14.65 13.61
C LYS A 9 -1.23 13.96 12.54
N MET A 10 -0.02 13.55 12.91
CA MET A 10 0.89 12.75 12.09
C MET A 10 1.24 11.45 12.82
N ILE A 11 1.07 10.33 12.15
CA ILE A 11 1.37 9.00 12.69
C ILE A 11 2.32 8.29 11.74
N SER A 12 3.38 7.68 12.27
CA SER A 12 4.22 6.72 11.55
C SER A 12 4.04 5.35 12.18
N ILE A 13 3.82 4.35 11.34
CA ILE A 13 3.70 2.95 11.76
C ILE A 13 4.94 2.24 11.27
N GLU A 14 5.71 1.73 12.22
CA GLU A 14 6.99 1.08 11.94
C GLU A 14 7.07 -0.26 12.67
N LYS A 15 7.33 -1.33 11.94
CA LYS A 15 7.54 -2.63 12.56
C LYS A 15 8.86 -2.66 13.34
N MET A 16 8.75 -2.56 14.66
CA MET A 16 9.91 -2.56 15.58
C MET A 16 10.31 -3.95 16.09
N MET A 17 9.60 -5.00 15.67
CA MET A 17 9.90 -6.38 16.07
C MET A 17 10.84 -7.04 15.07
N ASP A 18 11.90 -7.69 15.58
CA ASP A 18 12.78 -8.57 14.82
C ASP A 18 12.84 -9.94 15.53
N ASN A 19 12.54 -11.00 14.80
CA ASN A 19 12.54 -12.38 15.34
C ASN A 19 11.71 -12.55 16.62
N GLY A 20 10.63 -11.77 16.78
CA GLY A 20 9.77 -11.81 17.96
C GLY A 20 10.23 -10.93 19.12
N GLU A 21 11.36 -10.24 19.01
CA GLU A 21 11.89 -9.34 20.03
C GLU A 21 11.78 -7.87 19.59
N TYR A 22 11.52 -6.99 20.58
CA TYR A 22 11.46 -5.54 20.34
C TYR A 22 12.84 -4.96 20.08
N ASN A 23 13.02 -4.28 18.96
CA ASN A 23 14.29 -3.70 18.54
C ASN A 23 14.40 -2.22 18.95
N ILE A 24 14.93 -1.97 20.12
CA ILE A 24 15.15 -0.62 20.66
C ILE A 24 16.10 0.24 19.78
N GLN A 25 16.96 -0.37 18.97
CA GLN A 25 17.86 0.39 18.09
C GLN A 25 17.09 0.93 16.88
N LYS A 26 16.08 0.20 16.38
CA LYS A 26 15.17 0.72 15.34
C LYS A 26 14.41 1.93 15.87
N GLU A 27 13.85 1.85 17.06
CA GLU A 27 13.13 2.95 17.69
C GLU A 27 14.02 4.18 17.88
N LYS A 28 15.23 4.01 18.39
CA LYS A 28 16.20 5.11 18.53
C LYS A 28 16.55 5.74 17.20
N ARG A 29 16.76 4.92 16.16
CA ARG A 29 17.03 5.41 14.81
C ARG A 29 15.85 6.17 14.24
N PHE A 30 14.62 5.68 14.40
CA PHE A 30 13.41 6.39 14.01
C PHE A 30 13.33 7.75 14.70
N ASN A 31 13.43 7.79 16.03
CA ASN A 31 13.34 9.02 16.82
C ASN A 31 14.44 10.04 16.48
N PHE A 32 15.61 9.58 16.06
CA PHE A 32 16.69 10.43 15.58
C PHE A 32 16.42 11.01 14.20
N ASN A 33 15.83 10.22 13.29
CA ASN A 33 15.66 10.59 11.89
C ASN A 33 14.30 11.22 11.58
N LYS A 34 13.29 11.12 12.46
CA LYS A 34 11.98 11.68 12.17
C LYS A 34 12.08 13.20 11.93
N PRO A 35 11.49 13.69 10.83
CA PRO A 35 11.66 15.09 10.42
C PRO A 35 10.95 16.08 11.32
N LEU A 36 9.92 15.66 12.03
CA LEU A 36 9.11 16.49 12.91
C LEU A 36 8.91 15.81 14.25
N SER A 37 9.05 16.55 15.34
CA SER A 37 8.90 16.04 16.71
C SER A 37 7.50 15.50 16.99
N GLU A 38 6.50 16.07 16.33
CA GLU A 38 5.08 15.81 16.51
C GLU A 38 4.63 14.46 15.91
N ILE A 39 5.48 13.79 15.14
CA ILE A 39 5.15 12.48 14.58
C ILE A 39 5.06 11.46 15.71
N GLU A 40 3.89 10.90 15.91
CA GLU A 40 3.63 9.81 16.83
C GLU A 40 4.07 8.48 16.20
N LEU A 41 4.88 7.71 16.92
CA LEU A 41 5.30 6.37 16.49
C LEU A 41 4.35 5.32 17.04
N ILE A 42 3.83 4.46 16.16
CA ILE A 42 3.15 3.22 16.53
C ILE A 42 4.08 2.05 16.17
N PRO A 43 4.68 1.37 17.16
CA PRO A 43 5.68 0.32 16.94
C PRO A 43 5.04 -1.05 16.62
N LYS A 44 4.22 -1.10 15.61
CA LYS A 44 3.46 -2.28 15.15
C LYS A 44 3.64 -2.47 13.64
N SER A 45 3.20 -3.61 13.11
CA SER A 45 2.94 -3.73 11.68
C SER A 45 1.69 -2.95 11.29
N VAL A 46 1.51 -2.64 10.00
CA VAL A 46 0.32 -1.94 9.51
C VAL A 46 -0.94 -2.74 9.85
N SER A 47 -0.94 -4.04 9.59
CA SER A 47 -2.07 -4.94 9.87
C SER A 47 -2.48 -4.97 11.35
N GLU A 48 -1.52 -4.81 12.27
CA GLU A 48 -1.82 -4.76 13.72
C GLU A 48 -2.29 -3.38 14.19
N ALA A 49 -1.81 -2.33 13.53
CA ALA A 49 -2.12 -0.96 13.92
C ALA A 49 -3.42 -0.45 13.31
N ILE A 50 -3.82 -0.96 12.15
CA ILE A 50 -4.86 -0.39 11.31
C ILE A 50 -6.23 -0.33 12.02
N GLU A 51 -6.51 -1.30 12.90
CA GLU A 51 -7.76 -1.33 13.65
C GLU A 51 -7.88 -0.14 14.62
N ASP A 52 -6.77 0.27 15.19
CA ASP A 52 -6.67 1.33 16.20
C ASP A 52 -6.48 2.72 15.58
N LEU A 53 -6.22 2.81 14.27
CA LEU A 53 -6.00 4.10 13.61
C LEU A 53 -7.27 4.95 13.61
N PRO A 54 -7.17 6.22 14.00
CA PRO A 54 -8.29 7.16 14.02
C PRO A 54 -8.56 7.71 12.61
N LEU A 55 -8.74 6.81 11.64
CA LEU A 55 -9.06 7.18 10.27
C LEU A 55 -10.52 7.68 10.23
N SER A 56 -10.68 8.97 10.02
CA SER A 56 -11.96 9.63 9.86
C SER A 56 -12.00 10.37 8.52
N ASP A 57 -12.36 11.64 8.52
CA ASP A 57 -12.40 12.48 7.32
C ASP A 57 -11.03 13.06 6.96
N ASN A 58 -10.79 13.25 5.67
CA ASN A 58 -9.63 13.99 5.15
C ASN A 58 -8.27 13.43 5.57
N ASN A 59 -8.10 12.12 5.49
CA ASN A 59 -6.82 11.50 5.78
C ASN A 59 -5.90 11.54 4.55
N PHE A 60 -4.60 11.64 4.80
CA PHE A 60 -3.56 11.22 3.87
C PHE A 60 -2.91 9.96 4.42
N VAL A 61 -3.06 8.86 3.73
CA VAL A 61 -2.46 7.57 4.07
C VAL A 61 -1.41 7.23 3.04
N TRP A 62 -0.18 7.00 3.48
CA TRP A 62 0.90 6.54 2.63
C TRP A 62 1.35 5.15 3.08
N LEU A 63 1.07 4.15 2.24
CA LEU A 63 1.52 2.78 2.39
C LEU A 63 2.83 2.62 1.61
N ASP A 64 3.95 2.59 2.33
CA ASP A 64 5.29 2.53 1.76
C ASP A 64 5.87 1.12 1.94
N TYR A 65 5.83 0.33 0.88
CA TYR A 65 6.31 -1.04 0.87
C TYR A 65 7.59 -1.17 0.06
N ASP A 66 8.64 -1.70 0.69
CA ASP A 66 9.91 -2.02 0.01
C ASP A 66 9.81 -3.25 -0.89
N GLY A 67 8.79 -4.07 -0.69
CA GLY A 67 8.56 -5.33 -1.40
C GLY A 67 7.74 -5.17 -2.67
N GLN A 68 7.69 -6.24 -3.44
CA GLN A 68 6.75 -6.41 -4.54
C GLN A 68 5.34 -6.55 -3.98
N ILE A 69 4.31 -6.32 -4.82
CA ILE A 69 2.93 -6.47 -4.38
C ILE A 69 2.66 -7.88 -3.89
N GLU A 70 2.25 -7.98 -2.64
CA GLU A 70 1.90 -9.21 -1.95
C GLU A 70 0.48 -9.14 -1.35
N PRO A 71 -0.16 -10.28 -1.06
CA PRO A 71 -1.53 -10.32 -0.55
C PRO A 71 -1.75 -9.49 0.71
N TYR A 72 -0.76 -9.43 1.62
CA TYR A 72 -0.89 -8.63 2.83
C TYR A 72 -1.03 -7.14 2.54
N MET A 73 -0.34 -6.62 1.50
CA MET A 73 -0.47 -5.21 1.09
C MET A 73 -1.88 -4.90 0.60
N ILE A 74 -2.46 -5.84 -0.14
CA ILE A 74 -3.85 -5.73 -0.62
C ILE A 74 -4.84 -5.79 0.55
N ASN A 75 -4.57 -6.61 1.56
CA ASN A 75 -5.38 -6.67 2.76
C ASN A 75 -5.29 -5.38 3.57
N ASP A 76 -4.09 -4.84 3.77
CA ASP A 76 -3.89 -3.55 4.44
C ASP A 76 -4.67 -2.44 3.72
N LEU A 77 -4.57 -2.39 2.39
CA LEU A 77 -5.31 -1.45 1.57
C LEU A 77 -6.84 -1.58 1.73
N ASN A 78 -7.33 -2.82 1.75
CA ASN A 78 -8.75 -3.10 1.99
C ASN A 78 -9.21 -2.58 3.35
N GLU A 79 -8.45 -2.79 4.41
CA GLU A 79 -8.80 -2.30 5.75
C GLU A 79 -8.74 -0.75 5.82
N ILE A 80 -7.79 -0.12 5.13
CA ILE A 80 -7.73 1.34 5.00
C ILE A 80 -8.99 1.88 4.31
N ILE A 81 -9.39 1.30 3.17
CA ILE A 81 -10.60 1.72 2.44
C ILE A 81 -11.84 1.60 3.31
N LYS A 82 -11.93 0.57 4.14
CA LYS A 82 -13.03 0.38 5.07
C LYS A 82 -13.19 1.52 6.07
N LYS A 83 -12.11 2.05 6.56
CA LYS A 83 -12.07 3.05 7.61
C LYS A 83 -12.04 4.47 7.08
N THR A 84 -11.49 4.65 5.90
CA THR A 84 -11.30 5.96 5.28
C THR A 84 -12.62 6.46 4.71
N LEU A 85 -12.97 7.69 4.99
CA LEU A 85 -14.13 8.34 4.43
C LEU A 85 -13.80 9.03 3.08
N ALA A 86 -14.85 9.47 2.39
CA ALA A 86 -14.69 10.29 1.20
C ALA A 86 -13.80 11.52 1.50
N THR A 87 -13.07 12.01 0.49
CA THR A 87 -12.11 13.13 0.62
C THR A 87 -10.74 12.78 1.19
N SER A 88 -10.43 11.50 1.33
CA SER A 88 -9.10 11.04 1.74
C SER A 88 -8.20 10.75 0.54
N LEU A 89 -6.89 10.89 0.73
CA LEU A 89 -5.87 10.57 -0.24
C LEU A 89 -5.11 9.32 0.22
N ILE A 90 -4.93 8.37 -0.69
CA ILE A 90 -4.15 7.15 -0.44
C ILE A 90 -3.01 7.11 -1.45
N ALA A 91 -1.78 7.01 -0.96
CA ALA A 91 -0.59 6.73 -1.75
C ALA A 91 -0.08 5.32 -1.41
N ILE A 92 0.37 4.60 -2.42
CA ILE A 92 0.93 3.25 -2.26
C ILE A 92 2.25 3.20 -3.02
N THR A 93 3.33 2.94 -2.31
CA THR A 93 4.65 2.69 -2.91
C THR A 93 4.97 1.21 -2.84
N TYR A 94 5.48 0.65 -3.92
CA TYR A 94 5.91 -0.74 -3.97
C TYR A 94 7.03 -0.94 -5.00
N ASN A 95 7.79 -2.02 -4.83
CA ASN A 95 8.82 -2.40 -5.78
C ASN A 95 8.18 -2.95 -7.06
N SER A 96 8.31 -2.20 -8.15
CA SER A 96 7.78 -2.55 -9.46
C SER A 96 8.75 -3.36 -10.32
N GLY A 97 9.90 -3.75 -9.79
CA GLY A 97 10.90 -4.55 -10.46
C GLY A 97 10.88 -6.02 -10.04
N ILE A 98 10.99 -6.94 -10.97
CA ILE A 98 11.28 -8.34 -10.65
C ILE A 98 12.79 -8.47 -10.49
N ALA A 99 13.25 -8.85 -9.28
CA ALA A 99 14.66 -9.00 -8.99
C ALA A 99 15.29 -10.08 -9.88
N SER A 100 16.25 -9.67 -10.70
CA SER A 100 16.93 -10.55 -11.68
C SER A 100 17.79 -11.67 -11.02
N ARG A 101 18.09 -11.54 -9.72
CA ARG A 101 19.04 -12.42 -9.02
C ARG A 101 18.52 -13.84 -8.76
N TYR A 102 17.22 -14.08 -8.92
CA TYR A 102 16.61 -15.37 -8.56
C TYR A 102 15.54 -15.76 -9.57
N LYS A 103 15.92 -16.30 -10.71
CA LYS A 103 14.96 -16.81 -11.73
C LYS A 103 13.89 -17.74 -11.12
N SER A 104 14.30 -18.66 -10.24
CA SER A 104 13.36 -19.56 -9.57
C SER A 104 12.39 -18.85 -8.61
N LYS A 105 12.82 -17.79 -7.94
CA LYS A 105 11.94 -16.98 -7.08
C LYS A 105 11.00 -16.08 -7.89
N GLN A 106 11.44 -15.63 -9.07
CA GLN A 106 10.57 -14.89 -10.00
C GLN A 106 9.42 -15.75 -10.49
N GLU A 107 9.71 -16.99 -10.90
CA GLU A 107 8.68 -17.93 -11.35
C GLU A 107 7.67 -18.23 -10.25
N ILE A 108 8.14 -18.53 -9.03
CA ILE A 108 7.26 -18.75 -7.86
C ILE A 108 6.43 -17.51 -7.52
N TYR A 109 7.03 -16.32 -7.61
CA TYR A 109 6.34 -15.07 -7.32
C TYR A 109 5.26 -14.77 -8.36
N ILE A 110 5.57 -14.95 -9.64
CA ILE A 110 4.64 -14.82 -10.75
C ILE A 110 3.48 -15.81 -10.58
N GLU A 111 3.79 -17.09 -10.29
CA GLU A 111 2.79 -18.12 -10.05
C GLU A 111 1.89 -17.78 -8.84
N LYS A 112 2.48 -17.28 -7.76
CA LYS A 112 1.74 -16.85 -6.56
C LYS A 112 0.81 -15.67 -6.88
N CYS A 113 1.33 -14.66 -7.58
CA CYS A 113 0.51 -13.53 -8.03
C CYS A 113 -0.60 -13.97 -8.98
N GLU A 114 -0.31 -14.82 -9.95
CA GLU A 114 -1.34 -15.37 -10.84
C GLU A 114 -2.43 -16.13 -10.09
N LYS A 115 -2.04 -16.93 -9.11
CA LYS A 115 -2.98 -17.74 -8.31
C LYS A 115 -3.88 -16.87 -7.42
N GLU A 116 -3.29 -15.90 -6.71
CA GLU A 116 -4.02 -15.07 -5.75
C GLU A 116 -4.81 -13.93 -6.39
N TYR A 117 -4.38 -13.45 -7.57
CA TYR A 117 -5.05 -12.39 -8.32
C TYR A 117 -5.76 -12.86 -9.58
N ARG A 118 -5.85 -14.16 -9.83
CA ARG A 118 -6.55 -14.72 -11.00
C ARG A 118 -8.00 -14.26 -11.06
N ASP A 119 -8.67 -14.19 -9.92
CA ASP A 119 -10.06 -13.75 -9.83
C ASP A 119 -10.23 -12.25 -10.09
N PHE A 120 -9.15 -11.49 -10.06
CA PHE A 120 -9.13 -10.05 -10.35
C PHE A 120 -8.76 -9.73 -11.80
N ARG A 121 -8.36 -10.73 -12.57
CA ARG A 121 -8.14 -10.53 -14.00
C ARG A 121 -9.47 -10.31 -14.68
N THR A 122 -9.60 -9.17 -15.35
CA THR A 122 -10.56 -9.03 -16.43
C THR A 122 -10.29 -10.12 -17.46
N GLN A 123 -11.31 -10.59 -18.16
CA GLN A 123 -11.33 -11.76 -19.06
C GLN A 123 -10.26 -11.80 -20.19
N ASP A 124 -9.28 -10.92 -20.15
CA ASP A 124 -8.16 -10.90 -21.07
C ASP A 124 -7.01 -11.76 -20.55
N ASP A 125 -7.17 -13.07 -20.68
CA ASP A 125 -6.23 -14.11 -20.24
C ASP A 125 -4.87 -14.09 -21.00
N THR A 126 -4.64 -13.13 -21.88
CA THR A 126 -3.44 -13.11 -22.74
C THR A 126 -2.25 -12.43 -22.09
N LYS A 127 -2.44 -11.62 -21.06
CA LYS A 127 -1.35 -10.95 -20.33
C LYS A 127 -0.81 -11.84 -19.23
N LYS A 128 0.34 -12.46 -19.46
CA LYS A 128 1.09 -13.18 -18.43
C LYS A 128 2.00 -12.22 -17.69
N PHE A 129 2.19 -12.45 -16.39
CA PHE A 129 3.23 -11.77 -15.64
C PHE A 129 4.61 -12.20 -16.17
N ASP A 130 5.32 -11.26 -16.75
CA ASP A 130 6.72 -11.41 -17.12
C ASP A 130 7.54 -10.23 -16.61
N LYS A 131 8.84 -10.27 -16.88
CA LYS A 131 9.77 -9.25 -16.41
C LYS A 131 9.47 -7.86 -16.99
N ASP A 132 8.93 -7.82 -18.20
CA ASP A 132 8.80 -6.56 -18.95
C ASP A 132 7.48 -5.86 -18.64
N ASN A 133 6.41 -6.62 -18.33
CA ASN A 133 5.08 -6.07 -18.04
C ASN A 133 4.68 -6.06 -16.55
N TYR A 134 5.52 -6.63 -15.66
CA TYR A 134 5.17 -6.77 -14.24
C TYR A 134 4.70 -5.45 -13.60
N SER A 135 5.42 -4.36 -13.84
CA SER A 135 5.09 -3.06 -13.25
C SER A 135 3.70 -2.55 -13.64
N GLU A 136 3.32 -2.74 -14.91
CA GLU A 136 2.02 -2.29 -15.42
C GLU A 136 0.91 -3.20 -14.92
N LEU A 137 1.13 -4.50 -14.98
CA LEU A 137 0.16 -5.48 -14.54
C LEU A 137 -0.10 -5.41 -13.02
N ALA A 138 0.93 -5.17 -12.23
CA ALA A 138 0.81 -4.95 -10.78
C ALA A 138 -0.05 -3.71 -10.46
N LEU A 139 0.13 -2.63 -11.22
CA LEU A 139 -0.70 -1.43 -11.10
C LEU A 139 -2.16 -1.72 -11.48
N GLU A 140 -2.39 -2.38 -12.62
CA GLU A 140 -3.73 -2.76 -13.07
C GLU A 140 -4.47 -3.61 -12.03
N ILE A 141 -3.77 -4.56 -11.38
CA ILE A 141 -4.32 -5.39 -10.32
C ILE A 141 -4.72 -4.54 -9.10
N CYS A 142 -3.85 -3.62 -8.66
CA CYS A 142 -4.16 -2.73 -7.56
C CYS A 142 -5.38 -1.85 -7.85
N GLU A 143 -5.44 -1.24 -9.02
CA GLU A 143 -6.55 -0.40 -9.44
C GLU A 143 -7.86 -1.19 -9.51
N HIS A 144 -7.84 -2.35 -10.14
CA HIS A 144 -9.01 -3.22 -10.23
C HIS A 144 -9.53 -3.64 -8.85
N TYR A 145 -8.61 -4.04 -7.97
CA TYR A 145 -8.96 -4.42 -6.60
C TYR A 145 -9.59 -3.25 -5.84
N LEU A 146 -8.99 -2.07 -5.89
CA LEU A 146 -9.50 -0.85 -5.26
C LEU A 146 -10.92 -0.54 -5.73
N MET A 147 -11.14 -0.56 -7.04
CA MET A 147 -12.46 -0.27 -7.61
C MET A 147 -13.50 -1.30 -7.21
N THR A 148 -13.16 -2.57 -7.25
CA THR A 148 -14.07 -3.66 -6.87
C THR A 148 -14.46 -3.55 -5.39
N LYS A 149 -13.48 -3.34 -4.51
CA LYS A 149 -13.75 -3.21 -3.07
C LYS A 149 -14.55 -1.96 -2.75
N LEU A 150 -14.25 -0.85 -3.41
CA LEU A 150 -15.05 0.37 -3.24
C LEU A 150 -16.50 0.17 -3.68
N GLN A 151 -16.72 -0.57 -4.76
CA GLN A 151 -18.06 -0.90 -5.23
C GLN A 151 -18.81 -1.79 -4.23
N ASP A 152 -18.17 -2.82 -3.69
CA ASP A 152 -18.73 -3.68 -2.63
C ASP A 152 -19.13 -2.83 -1.41
N TYR A 153 -18.27 -1.91 -1.01
CA TYR A 153 -18.50 -0.97 0.08
C TYR A 153 -19.68 -0.04 -0.17
N ASN A 154 -19.73 0.54 -1.37
CA ASN A 154 -20.83 1.42 -1.76
C ASN A 154 -22.17 0.68 -1.72
N ASN A 155 -22.19 -0.57 -2.18
CA ASN A 155 -23.38 -1.40 -2.17
C ASN A 155 -23.82 -1.75 -0.75
N PHE A 156 -22.89 -2.16 0.10
CA PHE A 156 -23.17 -2.59 1.48
C PHE A 156 -23.64 -1.42 2.36
N TYR A 157 -22.93 -0.30 2.32
CA TYR A 157 -23.20 0.86 3.18
C TYR A 157 -24.13 1.91 2.54
N LYS A 158 -24.68 1.63 1.35
CA LYS A 158 -25.50 2.59 0.58
C LYS A 158 -24.80 3.93 0.33
N ARG A 159 -23.49 3.90 0.14
CA ARG A 159 -22.64 5.08 -0.16
C ARG A 159 -22.47 5.27 -1.67
N LYS A 160 -21.93 6.41 -2.06
CA LYS A 160 -21.63 6.75 -3.48
C LYS A 160 -20.20 7.29 -3.60
N MET A 161 -19.24 6.65 -2.93
CA MET A 161 -17.84 7.02 -3.04
C MET A 161 -17.32 6.65 -4.43
N LYS A 162 -16.41 7.47 -4.94
CA LYS A 162 -15.67 7.22 -6.17
C LYS A 162 -14.19 7.24 -5.88
N PHE A 163 -13.46 6.39 -6.58
CA PHE A 163 -12.01 6.41 -6.62
C PHE A 163 -11.57 7.21 -7.85
N GLU A 164 -10.62 8.12 -7.65
CA GLU A 164 -10.02 8.90 -8.74
C GLU A 164 -8.50 8.76 -8.65
N LYS A 165 -7.88 8.24 -9.69
CA LYS A 165 -6.43 8.16 -9.78
C LYS A 165 -5.86 9.55 -10.10
N ILE A 166 -5.04 10.07 -9.20
CA ILE A 166 -4.43 11.39 -9.33
C ILE A 166 -3.10 11.29 -10.08
N SER A 167 -2.29 10.29 -9.75
CA SER A 167 -0.92 10.16 -10.25
C SER A 167 -0.44 8.71 -10.26
N ASN A 168 0.54 8.42 -11.11
CA ASN A 168 1.35 7.23 -11.07
C ASN A 168 2.80 7.62 -11.36
N ILE A 169 3.67 7.51 -10.36
CA ILE A 169 5.06 7.93 -10.45
C ILE A 169 5.95 6.69 -10.43
N LYS A 170 6.76 6.53 -11.49
CA LYS A 170 7.80 5.49 -11.57
C LYS A 170 9.14 6.14 -11.30
N TYR A 171 9.90 5.61 -10.35
CA TYR A 171 11.23 6.10 -10.01
C TYR A 171 12.17 4.94 -9.68
N GLN A 172 13.46 5.23 -9.56
CA GLN A 172 14.44 4.23 -9.19
C GLN A 172 15.30 4.77 -8.04
N ASP A 173 15.24 4.06 -6.93
CA ASP A 173 16.07 4.26 -5.75
C ASP A 173 16.65 2.90 -5.34
N GLY A 174 17.79 2.51 -6.00
CA GLY A 174 18.34 1.16 -5.87
C GLY A 174 17.48 0.05 -6.50
N ALA A 175 16.15 0.12 -6.38
CA ALA A 175 15.15 -0.71 -7.04
C ALA A 175 14.19 0.12 -7.90
N LYS A 176 13.43 -0.53 -8.79
CA LYS A 176 12.35 0.14 -9.54
C LYS A 176 11.12 0.24 -8.66
N MET A 177 10.66 1.43 -8.38
CA MET A 177 9.52 1.71 -7.52
C MET A 177 8.34 2.31 -8.30
N ASN A 178 7.12 2.07 -7.83
CA ASN A 178 5.91 2.77 -8.26
C ASN A 178 5.22 3.38 -7.03
N THR A 179 4.69 4.58 -7.20
CA THR A 179 3.80 5.24 -6.23
C THR A 179 2.60 5.83 -6.92
#